data_4a28c1a2847c39165222bf4beb029fe4
#
_entry.id   4a28c1a2847c39165222bf4beb029fe4
#
_cell.length_a   1.000
_cell.length_b   1.000
_cell.length_c   1.000
_cell.angle_alpha   90.00
_cell.angle_beta   90.00
_cell.angle_gamma   90.00
#
_symmetry.space_group_name_H-M   'P 1'
#
loop_
_entity.id
_entity.type
_entity.pdbx_description
1 polymer ?
#
loop_
_entity_poly.entity_id
_entity_poly.type
_entity_poly.pdbx_seq_one_letter_code
_entity_poly.pdbx_strand_id
1 'polypeptide(L)'
;MNKIMQRGNAILLSCALIIGANFTSVFAAQSFWQRIGTGALGTVISGALGAINSILPDGKNFIAEEDYESHDFYKGNDTFLSAPSQNACWRLGYNSVSLVPDDWREHQYYIGGYIMAENWFTNKVEGIIDDMKARVIAVDDSSGRGVSVFATIDCIGMTNSDIKEIRRRLVEKSDGKFNFATINVASTHCHSGIDTEGIWTNLFGKLVPNIFKLKTGLGEVEQGTDKHYMDFLFDKVSDAMLEACNSMTEGKLTISRKDIGEGYFTNKNRSSASAMLTDMTVMTFTPFNKSARATKIVNIAAHPDVAGLPTSDGQSSGREVSGDYVYYMDELISKAGFNCMFFNGAIAGIYMARGLTNDSQDFDRRWEQSMRYGHEIAKMALSLNLTQAQIKQNKLLYDEEEIKRETEIAEKNGGEYTLWCEGWTPVDETEVKPFFNIRMKEIRVPVTNPFILMAGKLKMANYEVIKAENGYEISTEVGYMEFGDSLKAVTAPGEICPDIIYGGTSLTASDSYSGKDYEYPKATEIFNSDELLCFGLMNDAVGYIVPDNDYCMALAFDHYHELVSLGKHIASSVSKAYTELAK
;
A
#
# COMPACT_ATOMS: atom_id res chain seq x y z
N MET A 1 45.20 -4.09 -1.44
CA MET A 1 44.03 -4.33 -2.33
C MET A 1 43.39 -5.71 -2.12
N ASN A 2 44.10 -6.83 -2.13
CA ASN A 2 43.49 -8.17 -2.01
C ASN A 2 42.76 -8.49 -0.71
N LYS A 3 43.20 -8.02 0.48
CA LYS A 3 42.52 -8.31 1.76
C LYS A 3 41.21 -7.53 1.94
N ILE A 4 41.08 -6.34 1.35
CA ILE A 4 39.86 -5.52 1.40
C ILE A 4 38.81 -6.08 0.44
N MET A 5 39.22 -6.51 -0.75
CA MET A 5 38.35 -7.22 -1.71
C MET A 5 37.88 -8.56 -1.15
N GLN A 6 38.75 -9.34 -0.49
CA GLN A 6 38.37 -10.62 0.13
C GLN A 6 37.40 -10.44 1.29
N ARG A 7 37.55 -9.40 2.12
CA ARG A 7 36.59 -9.07 3.18
C ARG A 7 35.26 -8.53 2.63
N GLY A 8 35.30 -7.73 1.58
CA GLY A 8 34.09 -7.27 0.88
C GLY A 8 33.30 -8.43 0.27
N ASN A 9 33.98 -9.36 -0.41
CA ASN A 9 33.38 -10.55 -0.99
C ASN A 9 32.84 -11.52 0.07
N ALA A 10 33.50 -11.66 1.23
CA ALA A 10 33.02 -12.50 2.33
C ALA A 10 31.75 -11.92 2.97
N ILE A 11 31.65 -10.60 3.11
CA ILE A 11 30.46 -9.89 3.59
C ILE A 11 29.30 -10.04 2.60
N LEU A 12 29.55 -9.87 1.29
CA LEU A 12 28.55 -10.05 0.25
C LEU A 12 28.07 -11.49 0.14
N LEU A 13 28.99 -12.46 0.25
CA LEU A 13 28.61 -13.88 0.25
C LEU A 13 27.81 -14.26 1.50
N SER A 14 28.13 -13.67 2.65
CA SER A 14 27.37 -13.87 3.90
C SER A 14 25.97 -13.26 3.79
N CYS A 15 25.81 -12.05 3.25
CA CYS A 15 24.49 -11.45 3.00
C CYS A 15 23.69 -12.28 1.98
N ALA A 16 24.28 -12.71 0.89
CA ALA A 16 23.63 -13.54 -0.12
C ALA A 16 23.22 -14.93 0.42
N LEU A 17 24.08 -15.57 1.24
CA LEU A 17 23.77 -16.85 1.89
C LEU A 17 22.69 -16.72 2.97
N ILE A 18 22.66 -15.63 3.70
CA ILE A 18 21.67 -15.35 4.75
C ILE A 18 20.28 -15.10 4.12
N ILE A 19 20.24 -14.36 3.03
CA ILE A 19 19.00 -14.08 2.30
C ILE A 19 18.56 -15.33 1.49
N GLY A 20 19.49 -16.06 0.85
CA GLY A 20 19.18 -17.23 0.00
C GLY A 20 18.80 -18.50 0.74
N ALA A 21 19.25 -18.70 1.98
CA ALA A 21 18.99 -19.93 2.71
C ALA A 21 17.57 -20.03 3.32
N ASN A 22 16.78 -18.95 3.33
CA ASN A 22 15.52 -18.88 4.05
C ASN A 22 14.25 -18.92 3.20
N PHE A 23 14.34 -18.98 1.86
CA PHE A 23 13.16 -18.91 0.99
C PHE A 23 12.56 -20.26 0.56
N THR A 24 12.99 -21.41 1.11
CA THR A 24 12.59 -22.72 0.57
C THR A 24 11.83 -23.65 1.51
N SER A 25 11.28 -23.26 2.66
CA SER A 25 10.53 -24.21 3.50
C SER A 25 9.23 -23.71 4.10
N VAL A 26 8.18 -24.29 3.64
CA VAL A 26 6.87 -24.75 4.14
C VAL A 26 6.30 -24.17 5.46
N PHE A 27 5.07 -23.68 5.35
CA PHE A 27 4.14 -23.29 6.41
C PHE A 27 3.88 -24.46 7.40
N ALA A 28 4.37 -24.37 8.62
CA ALA A 28 3.93 -25.18 9.75
C ALA A 28 4.07 -24.35 11.04
N ALA A 29 3.06 -24.44 11.91
CA ALA A 29 3.11 -23.83 13.24
C ALA A 29 4.38 -24.23 14.00
N GLN A 30 5.19 -23.24 14.38
CA GLN A 30 6.47 -23.49 15.05
C GLN A 30 6.24 -23.85 16.52
N SER A 31 7.00 -24.86 16.99
CA SER A 31 7.03 -25.18 18.41
C SER A 31 7.71 -24.06 19.22
N PHE A 32 7.43 -23.98 20.52
CA PHE A 32 8.08 -23.05 21.46
C PHE A 32 9.62 -23.01 21.32
N TRP A 33 10.26 -24.20 21.16
CA TRP A 33 11.71 -24.29 20.99
C TRP A 33 12.23 -23.78 19.65
N GLN A 34 11.41 -23.89 18.60
CA GLN A 34 11.72 -23.28 17.30
C GLN A 34 11.67 -21.75 17.38
N ARG A 35 10.68 -21.18 18.09
CA ARG A 35 10.60 -19.72 18.34
C ARG A 35 11.84 -19.19 19.06
N ILE A 36 12.32 -19.87 20.09
CA ILE A 36 13.57 -19.48 20.79
C ILE A 36 14.78 -19.58 19.86
N GLY A 37 14.89 -20.64 19.06
CA GLY A 37 15.99 -20.81 18.12
C GLY A 37 16.03 -19.78 17.02
N THR A 38 14.87 -19.43 16.45
CA THR A 38 14.75 -18.40 15.40
C THR A 38 15.00 -17.01 15.95
N GLY A 39 14.52 -16.70 17.15
CA GLY A 39 14.83 -15.42 17.82
C GLY A 39 16.32 -15.24 18.09
N ALA A 40 17.02 -16.29 18.53
CA ALA A 40 18.47 -16.25 18.74
C ALA A 40 19.23 -16.04 17.42
N LEU A 41 18.83 -16.71 16.34
CA LEU A 41 19.42 -16.54 15.01
C LEU A 41 19.20 -15.13 14.49
N GLY A 42 17.98 -14.60 14.60
CA GLY A 42 17.63 -13.22 14.23
C GLY A 42 18.49 -12.20 14.98
N THR A 43 18.74 -12.42 16.27
CA THR A 43 19.61 -11.55 17.09
C THR A 43 21.07 -11.59 16.60
N VAL A 44 21.60 -12.76 16.25
CA VAL A 44 22.98 -12.89 15.72
C VAL A 44 23.10 -12.16 14.37
N ILE A 45 22.13 -12.31 13.48
CA ILE A 45 22.16 -11.67 12.16
C ILE A 45 21.98 -10.15 12.29
N SER A 46 21.05 -9.71 13.12
CA SER A 46 20.88 -8.27 13.41
C SER A 46 22.14 -7.66 14.01
N GLY A 47 22.82 -8.38 14.89
CA GLY A 47 24.11 -7.96 15.45
C GLY A 47 25.23 -7.86 14.38
N ALA A 48 25.32 -8.83 13.47
CA ALA A 48 26.27 -8.80 12.36
C ALA A 48 26.02 -7.63 11.40
N LEU A 49 24.77 -7.41 11.04
CA LEU A 49 24.37 -6.29 10.18
C LEU A 49 24.53 -4.94 10.89
N GLY A 50 24.26 -4.87 12.20
CA GLY A 50 24.56 -3.68 13.02
C GLY A 50 26.05 -3.36 13.01
N ALA A 51 26.92 -4.36 13.10
CA ALA A 51 28.37 -4.16 12.97
C ALA A 51 28.78 -3.69 11.57
N ILE A 52 28.13 -4.18 10.51
CA ILE A 52 28.35 -3.69 9.15
C ILE A 52 27.91 -2.23 9.02
N ASN A 53 26.72 -1.90 9.53
CA ASN A 53 26.20 -0.53 9.50
C ASN A 53 27.12 0.47 10.25
N SER A 54 27.77 0.03 11.33
CA SER A 54 28.69 0.91 12.09
C SER A 54 29.96 1.28 11.34
N ILE A 55 30.36 0.50 10.34
CA ILE A 55 31.55 0.76 9.48
C ILE A 55 31.21 1.42 8.14
N LEU A 56 29.92 1.51 7.78
CA LEU A 56 29.45 2.24 6.62
C LEU A 56 29.26 3.71 7.00
N PRO A 57 29.88 4.64 6.28
CA PRO A 57 29.64 6.06 6.52
C PRO A 57 28.21 6.44 6.16
N ASP A 58 27.71 7.51 6.77
CA ASP A 58 26.42 8.07 6.44
C ASP A 58 26.47 8.77 5.07
N GLY A 59 25.38 8.63 4.28
CA GLY A 59 25.23 9.32 3.01
C GLY A 59 24.81 10.78 3.16
N LYS A 60 24.73 11.51 2.05
CA LYS A 60 24.25 12.90 2.01
C LYS A 60 22.78 13.07 2.41
N ASN A 61 22.01 11.99 2.39
CA ASN A 61 20.60 11.92 2.83
C ASN A 61 20.45 11.75 4.35
N PHE A 62 21.56 11.76 5.10
CA PHE A 62 21.56 11.69 6.56
C PHE A 62 21.73 13.11 7.13
N ILE A 63 20.70 13.59 7.79
CA ILE A 63 20.57 14.95 8.29
C ILE A 63 20.75 14.93 9.81
N ALA A 64 21.51 15.87 10.38
CA ALA A 64 21.58 16.01 11.82
C ALA A 64 20.21 16.43 12.38
N GLU A 65 19.89 16.01 13.60
CA GLU A 65 18.57 16.28 14.19
C GLU A 65 18.28 17.78 14.28
N GLU A 66 19.29 18.56 14.60
CA GLU A 66 19.22 20.02 14.68
C GLU A 66 19.04 20.74 13.33
N ASP A 67 19.39 20.06 12.23
CA ASP A 67 19.31 20.61 10.86
C ASP A 67 18.04 20.13 10.14
N TYR A 68 17.26 19.23 10.75
CA TYR A 68 16.05 18.71 10.12
C TYR A 68 14.90 19.72 10.25
N GLU A 69 14.37 20.12 9.11
CA GLU A 69 13.16 20.94 9.01
C GLU A 69 12.08 20.20 8.24
N SER A 70 10.86 20.19 8.79
CA SER A 70 9.69 19.64 8.07
C SER A 70 9.38 20.50 6.84
N HIS A 71 9.25 19.89 5.68
CA HIS A 71 8.95 20.57 4.43
C HIS A 71 7.88 19.80 3.63
N ASP A 72 7.15 20.50 2.79
CA ASP A 72 6.09 19.94 1.92
C ASP A 72 5.09 19.05 2.68
N PHE A 73 4.85 19.39 3.96
CA PHE A 73 3.89 18.77 4.85
C PHE A 73 2.61 19.63 4.92
N TYR A 74 1.45 18.99 4.70
CA TYR A 74 0.14 19.61 4.67
C TYR A 74 -0.71 19.07 5.81
N LYS A 75 -0.77 19.80 6.93
CA LYS A 75 -1.39 19.35 8.19
C LYS A 75 -2.92 19.23 8.16
N GLY A 76 -3.59 19.82 7.17
CA GLY A 76 -5.06 19.85 7.10
C GLY A 76 -5.68 20.92 7.99
N ASN A 77 -6.84 20.64 8.55
CA ASN A 77 -7.67 21.60 9.27
C ASN A 77 -7.23 21.80 10.72
N ASP A 78 -7.08 23.06 11.14
CA ASP A 78 -6.80 23.40 12.54
C ASP A 78 -8.00 23.10 13.46
N THR A 79 -9.21 23.32 12.96
CA THR A 79 -10.46 23.06 13.67
C THR A 79 -11.39 22.22 12.82
N PHE A 80 -12.06 21.28 13.48
CA PHE A 80 -13.05 20.41 12.85
C PHE A 80 -14.43 21.05 12.91
N LEU A 81 -15.17 20.93 11.82
CA LEU A 81 -16.57 21.32 11.73
C LEU A 81 -17.45 20.19 12.29
N SER A 82 -18.51 20.56 13.00
CA SER A 82 -19.56 19.63 13.46
C SER A 82 -20.82 19.67 12.60
N ALA A 83 -20.87 20.60 11.63
CA ALA A 83 -21.98 20.78 10.70
C ALA A 83 -21.50 21.48 9.43
N PRO A 84 -22.23 21.35 8.31
CA PRO A 84 -21.92 22.07 7.09
C PRO A 84 -21.92 23.59 7.26
N SER A 85 -21.02 24.29 6.58
CA SER A 85 -21.04 25.75 6.46
C SER A 85 -22.29 26.21 5.70
N GLN A 86 -22.61 27.49 5.78
CA GLN A 86 -23.72 28.04 5.00
C GLN A 86 -23.42 27.88 3.49
N ASN A 87 -24.35 27.31 2.74
CA ASN A 87 -24.22 26.97 1.32
C ASN A 87 -23.11 25.93 1.03
N ALA A 88 -22.73 25.11 2.01
CA ALA A 88 -21.79 24.03 1.78
C ALA A 88 -22.32 23.04 0.73
N CYS A 89 -21.42 22.59 -0.13
CA CYS A 89 -21.69 21.58 -1.15
C CYS A 89 -20.43 20.76 -1.38
N TRP A 90 -20.59 19.46 -1.59
CA TRP A 90 -19.48 18.66 -2.06
C TRP A 90 -19.07 19.05 -3.46
N ARG A 91 -17.78 19.25 -3.66
CA ARG A 91 -17.16 19.40 -4.97
C ARG A 91 -16.11 18.34 -5.12
N LEU A 92 -16.14 17.63 -6.24
CA LEU A 92 -15.14 16.63 -6.56
C LEU A 92 -14.74 16.73 -8.02
N GLY A 93 -13.43 16.63 -8.25
CA GLY A 93 -12.84 16.44 -9.56
C GLY A 93 -12.10 15.11 -9.62
N TYR A 94 -11.96 14.55 -10.80
CA TYR A 94 -11.31 13.27 -11.04
C TYR A 94 -10.41 13.34 -12.26
N ASN A 95 -9.27 12.67 -12.16
CA ASN A 95 -8.40 12.37 -13.31
C ASN A 95 -7.75 11.00 -13.13
N SER A 96 -7.35 10.38 -14.23
CA SER A 96 -6.60 9.14 -14.24
C SER A 96 -5.62 9.14 -15.41
N VAL A 97 -4.38 8.69 -15.15
CA VAL A 97 -3.31 8.65 -16.15
C VAL A 97 -2.58 7.33 -16.11
N SER A 98 -2.12 6.87 -17.28
CA SER A 98 -1.22 5.73 -17.40
C SER A 98 0.17 6.09 -16.86
N LEU A 99 0.76 5.14 -16.14
CA LEU A 99 2.13 5.21 -15.62
C LEU A 99 3.07 4.20 -16.31
N VAL A 100 2.60 3.53 -17.36
CA VAL A 100 3.46 2.74 -18.23
C VAL A 100 4.19 3.70 -19.18
N PRO A 101 5.53 3.78 -19.11
CA PRO A 101 6.29 4.69 -19.98
C PRO A 101 6.31 4.18 -21.42
N ASP A 102 6.23 5.10 -22.39
CA ASP A 102 6.20 4.76 -23.82
C ASP A 102 7.48 4.04 -24.28
N ASP A 103 8.61 4.31 -23.64
CA ASP A 103 9.93 3.78 -23.93
C ASP A 103 10.28 2.48 -23.17
N TRP A 104 9.29 1.76 -22.64
CA TRP A 104 9.51 0.57 -21.82
C TRP A 104 10.30 -0.56 -22.54
N ARG A 105 10.34 -0.54 -23.86
CA ARG A 105 11.13 -1.50 -24.66
C ARG A 105 12.57 -1.06 -24.91
N GLU A 106 12.80 0.24 -24.90
CA GLU A 106 14.10 0.86 -25.18
C GLU A 106 14.89 1.10 -23.89
N HIS A 107 14.21 1.48 -22.81
CA HIS A 107 14.78 1.69 -21.47
C HIS A 107 14.53 0.50 -20.56
N GLN A 108 15.50 0.17 -19.72
CA GLN A 108 15.40 -1.00 -18.84
C GLN A 108 14.78 -0.63 -17.51
N TYR A 109 13.52 -0.99 -17.31
CA TYR A 109 12.80 -0.90 -16.04
C TYR A 109 12.81 -2.22 -15.28
N TYR A 110 12.46 -2.16 -13.99
CA TYR A 110 12.40 -3.30 -13.07
C TYR A 110 11.02 -3.37 -12.41
N ILE A 111 10.52 -4.57 -12.14
CA ILE A 111 9.27 -4.81 -11.43
C ILE A 111 9.53 -4.76 -9.93
N GLY A 112 8.67 -4.04 -9.18
CA GLY A 112 8.62 -4.00 -7.73
C GLY A 112 7.67 -5.03 -7.14
N GLY A 113 7.99 -5.58 -5.95
CA GLY A 113 7.05 -6.34 -5.15
C GLY A 113 7.46 -7.77 -4.81
N TYR A 114 8.29 -8.44 -5.62
CA TYR A 114 8.71 -9.81 -5.34
C TYR A 114 10.22 -9.97 -5.28
N ILE A 115 10.72 -10.54 -4.19
CA ILE A 115 12.07 -11.10 -4.12
C ILE A 115 11.97 -12.56 -4.51
N MET A 116 12.05 -12.86 -5.81
CA MET A 116 12.09 -14.23 -6.31
C MET A 116 13.55 -14.69 -6.34
N ALA A 117 13.83 -15.85 -5.73
CA ALA A 117 15.19 -16.41 -5.69
C ALA A 117 15.80 -16.57 -7.09
N GLU A 118 14.99 -16.87 -8.08
CA GLU A 118 15.33 -17.03 -9.49
C GLU A 118 15.61 -15.68 -10.18
N ASN A 119 15.06 -14.57 -9.66
CA ASN A 119 15.07 -13.24 -10.24
C ASN A 119 15.86 -12.20 -9.42
N TRP A 120 16.55 -12.61 -8.39
CA TRP A 120 17.31 -11.72 -7.47
C TRP A 120 18.25 -10.73 -8.16
N PHE A 121 18.62 -11.02 -9.37
CA PHE A 121 19.57 -10.22 -10.14
C PHE A 121 18.94 -9.47 -11.29
N THR A 122 17.69 -9.76 -11.65
CA THR A 122 17.10 -9.23 -12.89
C THR A 122 15.56 -9.24 -12.89
N ASN A 123 14.89 -8.50 -12.01
CA ASN A 123 13.44 -8.24 -12.12
C ASN A 123 13.13 -7.26 -13.28
N LYS A 124 13.74 -7.49 -14.43
CA LYS A 124 13.56 -6.63 -15.60
C LYS A 124 12.16 -6.77 -16.15
N VAL A 125 11.56 -5.64 -16.53
CA VAL A 125 10.31 -5.65 -17.27
C VAL A 125 10.50 -6.39 -18.58
N GLU A 126 9.70 -7.42 -18.83
CA GLU A 126 9.71 -8.24 -20.06
C GLU A 126 8.46 -8.04 -20.92
N GLY A 127 7.39 -7.52 -20.34
CA GLY A 127 6.12 -7.31 -21.02
C GLY A 127 5.17 -6.40 -20.26
N ILE A 128 4.03 -6.12 -20.88
CA ILE A 128 2.92 -5.39 -20.30
C ILE A 128 1.69 -6.28 -20.48
N ILE A 129 1.01 -6.65 -19.39
CA ILE A 129 -0.26 -7.38 -19.42
C ILE A 129 -1.40 -6.38 -19.57
N ASP A 130 -1.39 -5.36 -18.71
CA ASP A 130 -2.37 -4.28 -18.66
C ASP A 130 -1.73 -2.99 -18.12
N ASP A 131 -2.51 -1.93 -17.98
CA ASP A 131 -2.02 -0.62 -17.61
C ASP A 131 -1.85 -0.48 -16.09
N MET A 132 -0.75 0.10 -15.64
CA MET A 132 -0.65 0.65 -14.29
C MET A 132 -0.98 2.14 -14.31
N LYS A 133 -1.77 2.60 -13.34
CA LYS A 133 -2.34 3.95 -13.36
C LYS A 133 -2.07 4.72 -12.07
N ALA A 134 -2.11 6.04 -12.21
CA ALA A 134 -2.48 6.91 -11.10
C ALA A 134 -3.95 7.32 -11.26
N ARG A 135 -4.71 7.26 -10.16
CA ARG A 135 -6.08 7.74 -10.07
C ARG A 135 -6.12 8.85 -9.03
N VAL A 136 -6.77 9.94 -9.36
CA VAL A 136 -6.74 11.16 -8.54
C VAL A 136 -8.14 11.70 -8.33
N ILE A 137 -8.42 12.11 -7.09
CA ILE A 137 -9.57 12.95 -6.74
C ILE A 137 -9.11 14.22 -6.04
N ALA A 138 -9.76 15.33 -6.36
CA ALA A 138 -9.70 16.58 -5.60
C ALA A 138 -11.05 16.80 -4.93
N VAL A 139 -11.06 17.02 -3.62
CA VAL A 139 -12.27 17.13 -2.80
C VAL A 139 -12.29 18.47 -2.09
N ASP A 140 -13.45 19.13 -2.12
CA ASP A 140 -13.71 20.38 -1.43
C ASP A 140 -15.16 20.37 -0.90
N ASP A 141 -15.36 20.80 0.34
CA ASP A 141 -16.67 20.89 0.99
C ASP A 141 -17.29 22.28 0.87
N SER A 142 -16.70 23.16 0.07
CA SER A 142 -17.08 24.56 -0.12
C SER A 142 -17.06 25.41 1.17
N SER A 143 -16.36 24.95 2.21
CA SER A 143 -16.20 25.71 3.47
C SER A 143 -15.14 26.82 3.38
N GLY A 144 -14.32 26.83 2.32
CA GLY A 144 -13.20 27.75 2.17
C GLY A 144 -11.93 27.33 2.91
N ARG A 145 -11.89 26.11 3.49
CA ARG A 145 -10.73 25.57 4.22
C ARG A 145 -9.65 24.98 3.32
N GLY A 146 -9.87 24.96 2.02
CA GLY A 146 -8.93 24.49 1.01
C GLY A 146 -9.31 23.12 0.43
N VAL A 147 -8.65 22.81 -0.67
CA VAL A 147 -8.84 21.56 -1.42
C VAL A 147 -7.98 20.45 -0.80
N SER A 148 -8.54 19.27 -0.63
CA SER A 148 -7.78 18.05 -0.31
C SER A 148 -7.65 17.19 -1.55
N VAL A 149 -6.41 16.86 -1.91
CA VAL A 149 -6.10 16.04 -3.08
C VAL A 149 -5.65 14.67 -2.64
N PHE A 150 -6.15 13.64 -3.30
CA PHE A 150 -5.76 12.24 -3.08
C PHE A 150 -5.41 11.59 -4.41
N ALA A 151 -4.24 11.00 -4.49
CA ALA A 151 -3.86 10.11 -5.58
C ALA A 151 -3.67 8.69 -5.06
N THR A 152 -4.02 7.69 -5.86
CA THR A 152 -3.58 6.31 -5.68
C THR A 152 -2.77 5.87 -6.89
N ILE A 153 -1.66 5.20 -6.64
CA ILE A 153 -0.69 4.79 -7.65
C ILE A 153 -0.59 3.27 -7.65
N ASP A 154 -0.72 2.65 -8.82
CA ASP A 154 -0.52 1.21 -8.97
C ASP A 154 0.97 0.88 -8.90
N CYS A 155 1.51 0.81 -7.70
CA CYS A 155 2.89 0.46 -7.40
C CYS A 155 2.97 -0.22 -6.03
N ILE A 156 4.13 -0.79 -5.73
CA ILE A 156 4.39 -1.47 -4.46
C ILE A 156 4.35 -0.50 -3.27
N GLY A 157 4.94 0.66 -3.42
CA GLY A 157 5.04 1.68 -2.39
C GLY A 157 5.79 2.91 -2.88
N MET A 158 5.65 4.03 -2.17
CA MET A 158 6.43 5.25 -2.42
C MET A 158 6.91 5.83 -1.11
N THR A 159 8.16 6.27 -1.08
CA THR A 159 8.71 6.92 0.11
C THR A 159 8.09 8.30 0.35
N ASN A 160 8.05 8.74 1.60
CA ASN A 160 7.60 10.10 1.94
C ASN A 160 8.38 11.18 1.18
N SER A 161 9.69 10.98 0.96
CA SER A 161 10.52 11.92 0.19
C SER A 161 10.08 12.05 -1.28
N ASP A 162 9.68 10.95 -1.91
CA ASP A 162 9.17 10.96 -3.29
C ASP A 162 7.78 11.61 -3.36
N ILE A 163 6.95 11.40 -2.34
CA ILE A 163 5.63 12.04 -2.24
C ILE A 163 5.77 13.54 -2.04
N LYS A 164 6.73 14.00 -1.25
CA LYS A 164 7.05 15.43 -1.09
C LYS A 164 7.43 16.07 -2.43
N GLU A 165 8.15 15.36 -3.29
CA GLU A 165 8.47 15.85 -4.64
C GLU A 165 7.23 15.99 -5.52
N ILE A 166 6.26 15.06 -5.46
CA ILE A 166 4.97 15.19 -6.15
C ILE A 166 4.21 16.42 -5.65
N ARG A 167 4.17 16.63 -4.33
CA ARG A 167 3.52 17.80 -3.70
C ARG A 167 4.14 19.11 -4.19
N ARG A 168 5.46 19.18 -4.18
CA ARG A 168 6.21 20.36 -4.64
C ARG A 168 5.88 20.68 -6.11
N ARG A 169 5.90 19.67 -7.01
CA ARG A 169 5.55 19.85 -8.42
C ARG A 169 4.10 20.30 -8.62
N LEU A 170 3.14 19.72 -7.88
CA LEU A 170 1.75 20.16 -7.92
C LEU A 170 1.60 21.63 -7.53
N VAL A 171 2.22 22.04 -6.44
CA VAL A 171 2.12 23.42 -5.94
C VAL A 171 2.74 24.40 -6.94
N GLU A 172 3.92 24.09 -7.48
CA GLU A 172 4.55 24.86 -8.54
C GLU A 172 3.65 24.99 -9.79
N LYS A 173 3.12 23.87 -10.29
CA LYS A 173 2.23 23.83 -11.46
C LYS A 173 0.90 24.55 -11.22
N SER A 174 0.42 24.59 -9.98
CA SER A 174 -0.84 25.27 -9.63
C SER A 174 -0.75 26.78 -9.69
N ASP A 175 0.46 27.34 -9.65
CA ASP A 175 0.76 28.79 -9.70
C ASP A 175 -0.11 29.61 -8.73
N GLY A 176 -0.33 29.09 -7.52
CA GLY A 176 -1.13 29.72 -6.48
C GLY A 176 -2.65 29.73 -6.73
N LYS A 177 -3.14 29.02 -7.75
CA LYS A 177 -4.57 28.94 -8.08
C LYS A 177 -5.40 28.25 -7.00
N PHE A 178 -4.83 27.29 -6.28
CA PHE A 178 -5.50 26.51 -5.25
C PHE A 178 -4.85 26.69 -3.89
N ASN A 179 -5.68 26.80 -2.86
CA ASN A 179 -5.26 26.61 -1.47
C ASN A 179 -5.43 25.14 -1.12
N PHE A 180 -4.34 24.43 -0.87
CA PHE A 180 -4.38 23.02 -0.51
C PHE A 180 -4.48 22.84 1.00
N ALA A 181 -5.53 22.16 1.48
CA ALA A 181 -5.63 21.70 2.87
C ALA A 181 -4.69 20.52 3.09
N THR A 182 -4.78 19.51 2.21
CA THR A 182 -3.88 18.34 2.20
C THR A 182 -3.61 17.87 0.78
N ILE A 183 -2.43 17.26 0.57
CA ILE A 183 -2.06 16.58 -0.67
C ILE A 183 -1.55 15.19 -0.27
N ASN A 184 -2.32 14.16 -0.62
CA ASN A 184 -2.10 12.80 -0.17
C ASN A 184 -1.86 11.87 -1.35
N VAL A 185 -0.90 10.96 -1.20
CA VAL A 185 -0.59 9.92 -2.18
C VAL A 185 -0.58 8.58 -1.47
N ALA A 186 -1.34 7.61 -1.99
CA ALA A 186 -1.33 6.25 -1.52
C ALA A 186 -0.87 5.30 -2.62
N SER A 187 -0.24 4.20 -2.26
CA SER A 187 0.05 3.11 -3.17
C SER A 187 -1.05 2.06 -3.08
N THR A 188 -1.43 1.45 -4.20
CA THR A 188 -2.36 0.32 -4.19
C THR A 188 -1.70 -0.94 -3.63
N HIS A 189 -0.39 -0.92 -3.48
CA HIS A 189 0.48 -2.03 -3.13
C HIS A 189 0.52 -3.11 -4.21
N CYS A 190 0.48 -2.70 -5.46
CA CYS A 190 0.54 -3.60 -6.60
C CYS A 190 1.94 -4.21 -6.76
N HIS A 191 2.02 -5.55 -6.77
CA HIS A 191 3.26 -6.31 -6.89
C HIS A 191 3.69 -6.56 -8.35
N SER A 192 3.10 -5.87 -9.30
CA SER A 192 3.40 -5.99 -10.74
C SER A 192 3.69 -4.63 -11.38
N GLY A 193 3.84 -3.58 -10.58
CA GLY A 193 4.21 -2.24 -11.05
C GLY A 193 5.72 -2.08 -11.24
N ILE A 194 6.11 -1.01 -11.93
CA ILE A 194 7.53 -0.63 -12.02
C ILE A 194 8.03 -0.18 -10.64
N ASP A 195 9.28 -0.54 -10.31
CA ASP A 195 9.89 -0.30 -8.99
C ASP A 195 9.94 1.19 -8.62
N THR A 196 9.27 1.55 -7.54
CA THR A 196 9.20 2.89 -6.94
C THR A 196 9.88 2.98 -5.57
N GLU A 197 10.40 1.86 -5.05
CA GLU A 197 11.09 1.83 -3.74
C GLU A 197 12.60 1.69 -3.86
N GLY A 198 13.11 1.20 -5.00
CA GLY A 198 14.54 1.07 -5.28
C GLY A 198 15.22 -0.18 -4.71
N ILE A 199 14.48 -1.03 -4.01
CA ILE A 199 14.99 -2.28 -3.43
C ILE A 199 14.76 -3.50 -4.33
N TRP A 200 13.91 -3.37 -5.35
CA TRP A 200 13.53 -4.42 -6.29
C TRP A 200 14.33 -4.41 -7.59
N THR A 201 15.17 -3.42 -7.78
CA THR A 201 16.06 -3.19 -8.93
C THR A 201 17.21 -4.21 -8.97
N ASN A 202 18.17 -4.01 -9.87
CA ASN A 202 19.45 -4.74 -9.87
C ASN A 202 20.23 -4.44 -8.58
N LEU A 203 19.79 -5.05 -7.48
CA LEU A 203 20.29 -4.78 -6.14
C LEU A 203 21.81 -4.90 -6.05
N PHE A 204 22.39 -5.99 -6.58
CA PHE A 204 23.84 -6.22 -6.49
C PHE A 204 24.64 -5.32 -7.42
N GLY A 205 24.11 -4.99 -8.60
CA GLY A 205 24.73 -4.06 -9.53
C GLY A 205 24.88 -2.65 -8.98
N LYS A 206 23.97 -2.23 -8.09
CA LYS A 206 24.02 -0.91 -7.42
C LYS A 206 24.70 -0.96 -6.05
N LEU A 207 24.45 -2.00 -5.25
CA LEU A 207 24.97 -2.13 -3.88
C LEU A 207 26.50 -2.08 -3.82
N VAL A 208 27.20 -2.87 -4.65
CA VAL A 208 28.67 -2.96 -4.63
C VAL A 208 29.33 -1.65 -5.06
N PRO A 209 28.95 -1.02 -6.18
CA PRO A 209 29.45 0.31 -6.53
C PRO A 209 29.13 1.37 -5.48
N ASN A 210 27.93 1.35 -4.89
CA ASN A 210 27.52 2.31 -3.87
C ASN A 210 28.36 2.20 -2.60
N ILE A 211 28.68 0.98 -2.13
CA ILE A 211 29.61 0.77 -1.01
C ILE A 211 30.98 1.38 -1.32
N PHE A 212 31.50 1.17 -2.54
CA PHE A 212 32.78 1.72 -2.95
C PHE A 212 32.73 3.25 -3.01
N LYS A 213 31.72 3.82 -3.68
CA LYS A 213 31.52 5.27 -3.80
C LYS A 213 31.39 5.94 -2.43
N LEU A 214 30.57 5.35 -1.54
CA LEU A 214 30.36 5.85 -0.19
C LEU A 214 31.63 5.84 0.65
N LYS A 215 32.44 4.77 0.58
CA LYS A 215 33.71 4.64 1.35
C LYS A 215 34.84 5.50 0.81
N THR A 216 34.90 5.73 -0.48
CA THR A 216 36.02 6.46 -1.10
C THR A 216 35.70 7.93 -1.37
N GLY A 217 34.44 8.31 -1.37
CA GLY A 217 33.99 9.63 -1.85
C GLY A 217 34.18 9.84 -3.34
N LEU A 218 34.51 8.79 -4.11
CA LEU A 218 34.73 8.85 -5.56
C LEU A 218 33.45 8.57 -6.33
N GLY A 219 32.82 9.61 -6.83
CA GLY A 219 31.56 9.55 -7.55
C GLY A 219 30.33 9.64 -6.64
N GLU A 220 29.17 9.80 -7.25
CA GLU A 220 27.89 9.88 -6.51
C GLU A 220 27.29 8.49 -6.31
N VAL A 221 26.68 8.28 -5.15
CA VAL A 221 25.90 7.08 -4.84
C VAL A 221 24.63 7.12 -5.67
N GLU A 222 24.36 6.05 -6.40
CA GLU A 222 23.16 5.95 -7.23
C GLU A 222 21.95 5.52 -6.40
N GLN A 223 20.83 6.16 -6.65
CA GLN A 223 19.55 5.77 -6.05
C GLN A 223 19.09 4.40 -6.55
N GLY A 224 18.40 3.66 -5.72
CA GLY A 224 17.84 2.35 -6.08
C GLY A 224 16.83 2.45 -7.21
N THR A 225 15.86 3.37 -7.09
CA THR A 225 14.86 3.63 -8.13
C THR A 225 15.49 4.17 -9.43
N ASP A 226 14.80 3.95 -10.53
CA ASP A 226 15.19 4.54 -11.80
C ASP A 226 14.78 6.02 -11.85
N LYS A 227 15.78 6.91 -11.95
CA LYS A 227 15.52 8.35 -11.92
C LYS A 227 14.66 8.82 -13.09
N HIS A 228 14.84 8.24 -14.27
CA HIS A 228 14.06 8.61 -15.46
C HIS A 228 12.58 8.25 -15.26
N TYR A 229 12.31 7.06 -14.72
CA TYR A 229 10.97 6.65 -14.38
C TYR A 229 10.33 7.51 -13.27
N MET A 230 11.07 7.79 -12.20
CA MET A 230 10.55 8.60 -11.10
C MET A 230 10.22 10.03 -11.54
N ASP A 231 11.07 10.66 -12.36
CA ASP A 231 10.77 11.99 -12.92
C ASP A 231 9.51 11.97 -13.80
N PHE A 232 9.35 10.95 -14.66
CA PHE A 232 8.14 10.74 -15.45
C PHE A 232 6.89 10.57 -14.55
N LEU A 233 6.97 9.71 -13.52
CA LEU A 233 5.89 9.45 -12.58
C LEU A 233 5.50 10.73 -11.83
N PHE A 234 6.46 11.46 -11.28
CA PHE A 234 6.19 12.70 -10.54
C PHE A 234 5.47 13.74 -11.40
N ASP A 235 5.89 13.90 -12.66
CA ASP A 235 5.24 14.83 -13.59
C ASP A 235 3.82 14.38 -13.94
N LYS A 236 3.64 13.10 -14.30
CA LYS A 236 2.32 12.55 -14.64
C LYS A 236 1.33 12.66 -13.48
N VAL A 237 1.75 12.31 -12.27
CA VAL A 237 0.87 12.35 -11.09
C VAL A 237 0.52 13.78 -10.71
N SER A 238 1.49 14.70 -10.68
CA SER A 238 1.23 16.11 -10.35
C SER A 238 0.37 16.81 -11.42
N ASP A 239 0.52 16.47 -12.70
CA ASP A 239 -0.37 16.95 -13.78
C ASP A 239 -1.81 16.43 -13.57
N ALA A 240 -1.96 15.12 -13.29
CA ALA A 240 -3.28 14.53 -13.01
C ALA A 240 -3.95 15.14 -11.78
N MET A 241 -3.18 15.48 -10.73
CA MET A 241 -3.69 16.18 -9.55
C MET A 241 -4.19 17.59 -9.90
N LEU A 242 -3.44 18.34 -10.70
CA LEU A 242 -3.85 19.65 -11.16
C LEU A 242 -5.13 19.60 -12.02
N GLU A 243 -5.22 18.63 -12.92
CA GLU A 243 -6.42 18.41 -13.74
C GLU A 243 -7.64 18.00 -12.91
N ALA A 244 -7.46 17.15 -11.89
CA ALA A 244 -8.53 16.84 -10.94
C ALA A 244 -9.02 18.10 -10.22
N CYS A 245 -8.11 18.96 -9.75
CA CYS A 245 -8.49 20.25 -9.15
C CYS A 245 -9.24 21.17 -10.13
N ASN A 246 -8.81 21.23 -11.40
CA ASN A 246 -9.43 22.05 -12.44
C ASN A 246 -10.82 21.53 -12.84
N SER A 247 -11.08 20.23 -12.71
CA SER A 247 -12.32 19.58 -13.15
C SER A 247 -13.38 19.45 -12.05
N MET A 248 -13.16 20.01 -10.86
CA MET A 248 -14.11 19.90 -9.74
C MET A 248 -15.50 20.42 -10.12
N THR A 249 -16.52 19.62 -9.85
CA THR A 249 -17.94 19.96 -10.02
C THR A 249 -18.70 19.74 -8.72
N GLU A 250 -19.81 20.46 -8.55
CA GLU A 250 -20.71 20.29 -7.40
C GLU A 250 -21.54 19.01 -7.54
N GLY A 251 -21.81 18.36 -6.40
CA GLY A 251 -22.57 17.13 -6.38
C GLY A 251 -22.94 16.66 -4.97
N LYS A 252 -23.42 15.46 -4.90
CA LYS A 252 -23.73 14.74 -3.67
C LYS A 252 -22.73 13.62 -3.44
N LEU A 253 -22.37 13.39 -2.19
CA LEU A 253 -21.60 12.25 -1.76
C LEU A 253 -22.50 11.31 -0.96
N THR A 254 -22.45 10.00 -1.28
CA THR A 254 -23.17 8.95 -0.56
C THR A 254 -22.21 7.84 -0.16
N ILE A 255 -22.57 7.05 0.84
CA ILE A 255 -21.80 5.91 1.33
C ILE A 255 -22.70 4.69 1.38
N SER A 256 -22.19 3.56 0.94
CA SER A 256 -22.74 2.23 1.15
C SER A 256 -21.65 1.30 1.67
N ARG A 257 -21.97 0.42 2.62
CA ARG A 257 -21.05 -0.54 3.19
C ARG A 257 -21.69 -1.93 3.27
N LYS A 258 -20.93 -2.95 2.94
CA LYS A 258 -21.38 -4.34 2.96
C LYS A 258 -20.24 -5.29 3.28
N ASP A 259 -20.50 -6.20 4.21
CA ASP A 259 -19.68 -7.40 4.37
C ASP A 259 -19.82 -8.27 3.11
N ILE A 260 -18.71 -8.48 2.39
CA ILE A 260 -18.66 -9.31 1.18
C ILE A 260 -18.22 -10.74 1.48
N GLY A 261 -17.90 -11.05 2.74
CA GLY A 261 -17.57 -12.37 3.25
C GLY A 261 -16.08 -12.73 3.18
N GLU A 262 -15.69 -13.61 4.08
CA GLU A 262 -14.29 -14.05 4.23
C GLU A 262 -13.74 -14.76 2.99
N GLY A 263 -14.61 -15.33 2.15
CA GLY A 263 -14.20 -16.06 0.94
C GLY A 263 -13.41 -15.23 -0.09
N TYR A 264 -13.46 -13.90 0.02
CA TYR A 264 -12.69 -12.98 -0.84
C TYR A 264 -11.31 -12.63 -0.30
N PHE A 265 -10.96 -13.12 0.89
CA PHE A 265 -9.73 -12.75 1.57
C PHE A 265 -8.99 -13.98 2.10
N THR A 266 -7.67 -13.89 2.13
CA THR A 266 -6.80 -14.87 2.79
C THR A 266 -5.98 -14.18 3.84
N ASN A 267 -6.07 -14.64 5.10
CA ASN A 267 -5.27 -14.15 6.19
C ASN A 267 -4.02 -15.02 6.37
N LYS A 268 -2.84 -14.44 6.18
CA LYS A 268 -1.53 -15.10 6.36
C LYS A 268 -0.78 -14.57 7.59
N ASN A 269 -1.45 -13.85 8.48
CA ASN A 269 -0.85 -13.43 9.73
C ASN A 269 -0.55 -14.65 10.63
N ARG A 270 0.40 -14.50 11.55
CA ARG A 270 0.80 -15.56 12.49
C ARG A 270 -0.34 -16.06 13.36
N SER A 271 -1.20 -15.15 13.79
CA SER A 271 -2.41 -15.50 14.52
C SER A 271 -3.56 -15.76 13.55
N SER A 272 -4.14 -16.95 13.59
CA SER A 272 -5.34 -17.27 12.84
C SER A 272 -6.57 -16.51 13.32
N ALA A 273 -6.49 -15.85 14.48
CA ALA A 273 -7.53 -15.01 15.05
C ALA A 273 -7.25 -13.51 14.85
N SER A 274 -6.23 -13.13 14.09
CA SER A 274 -5.99 -11.74 13.69
C SER A 274 -7.21 -11.16 12.98
N ALA A 275 -7.50 -9.88 13.23
CA ALA A 275 -8.59 -9.19 12.58
C ALA A 275 -8.45 -9.21 11.05
N MET A 276 -9.57 -9.34 10.39
CA MET A 276 -9.67 -9.21 8.93
C MET A 276 -10.94 -8.44 8.64
N LEU A 277 -10.82 -7.27 8.03
CA LEU A 277 -11.99 -6.52 7.60
C LEU A 277 -12.49 -7.09 6.28
N THR A 278 -13.70 -7.64 6.30
CA THR A 278 -14.37 -8.22 5.11
C THR A 278 -15.37 -7.26 4.48
N ASP A 279 -15.51 -6.06 5.06
CA ASP A 279 -16.38 -5.04 4.52
C ASP A 279 -15.76 -4.36 3.28
N MET A 280 -16.61 -4.20 2.27
CA MET A 280 -16.42 -3.26 1.18
C MET A 280 -17.14 -1.96 1.51
N THR A 281 -16.44 -0.84 1.50
CA THR A 281 -17.05 0.49 1.58
C THR A 281 -16.92 1.18 0.23
N VAL A 282 -18.04 1.70 -0.27
CA VAL A 282 -18.09 2.49 -1.51
C VAL A 282 -18.68 3.86 -1.21
N MET A 283 -17.88 4.90 -1.41
CA MET A 283 -18.38 6.27 -1.49
C MET A 283 -18.70 6.59 -2.95
N THR A 284 -19.85 7.18 -3.22
CA THR A 284 -20.26 7.58 -4.57
C THR A 284 -20.48 9.07 -4.64
N PHE A 285 -19.66 9.76 -5.42
CA PHE A 285 -19.92 11.15 -5.76
C PHE A 285 -20.75 11.23 -7.03
N THR A 286 -21.92 11.88 -6.93
CA THR A 286 -22.83 12.09 -8.06
C THR A 286 -22.90 13.58 -8.37
N PRO A 287 -22.31 14.04 -9.49
CA PRO A 287 -22.33 15.44 -9.88
C PRO A 287 -23.75 15.91 -10.22
N PHE A 288 -24.09 17.16 -9.89
CA PHE A 288 -25.35 17.79 -10.32
C PHE A 288 -25.37 18.00 -11.83
N ASN A 289 -24.22 18.25 -12.43
CA ASN A 289 -24.06 18.30 -13.87
C ASN A 289 -24.12 16.87 -14.45
N LYS A 290 -25.24 16.52 -15.07
CA LYS A 290 -25.49 15.20 -15.64
C LYS A 290 -24.57 14.81 -16.80
N SER A 291 -23.80 15.75 -17.37
CA SER A 291 -22.79 15.44 -18.38
C SER A 291 -21.45 14.99 -17.78
N ALA A 292 -21.22 15.25 -16.50
CA ALA A 292 -20.06 14.76 -15.79
C ALA A 292 -20.30 13.33 -15.26
N ARG A 293 -19.26 12.49 -15.27
CA ARG A 293 -19.35 11.13 -14.74
C ARG A 293 -19.36 11.13 -13.22
N ALA A 294 -20.18 10.28 -12.63
CA ALA A 294 -20.10 9.99 -11.20
C ALA A 294 -18.82 9.21 -10.88
N THR A 295 -18.32 9.37 -9.66
CA THR A 295 -17.08 8.74 -9.20
C THR A 295 -17.39 7.78 -8.06
N LYS A 296 -16.95 6.53 -8.18
CA LYS A 296 -16.96 5.54 -7.09
C LYS A 296 -15.58 5.47 -6.45
N ILE A 297 -15.56 5.58 -5.13
CA ILE A 297 -14.36 5.45 -4.31
C ILE A 297 -14.54 4.16 -3.51
N VAL A 298 -13.74 3.15 -3.83
CA VAL A 298 -13.83 1.80 -3.27
C VAL A 298 -12.72 1.61 -2.23
N ASN A 299 -13.07 1.09 -1.07
CA ASN A 299 -12.11 0.65 -0.06
C ASN A 299 -12.38 -0.81 0.30
N ILE A 300 -11.36 -1.64 0.17
CA ILE A 300 -11.24 -3.01 0.69
C ILE A 300 -9.80 -3.22 1.16
N ALA A 301 -9.56 -4.25 1.96
CA ALA A 301 -8.22 -4.59 2.45
C ALA A 301 -7.73 -5.90 1.84
N ALA A 302 -7.02 -5.83 0.69
CA ALA A 302 -6.44 -7.01 0.05
C ALA A 302 -5.21 -6.65 -0.78
N HIS A 303 -4.13 -7.45 -0.68
CA HIS A 303 -2.95 -7.30 -1.52
C HIS A 303 -3.26 -7.56 -3.01
N PRO A 304 -2.89 -6.66 -3.93
CA PRO A 304 -2.85 -6.95 -5.36
C PRO A 304 -1.52 -7.63 -5.72
N ASP A 305 -1.44 -8.95 -5.48
CA ASP A 305 -0.17 -9.69 -5.52
C ASP A 305 -0.20 -10.96 -6.39
N VAL A 306 -1.12 -11.04 -7.36
CA VAL A 306 -1.33 -12.27 -8.14
C VAL A 306 -0.82 -12.16 -9.58
N ALA A 307 -1.09 -11.05 -10.27
CA ALA A 307 -0.73 -10.89 -11.68
C ALA A 307 0.78 -11.02 -11.95
N GLY A 308 1.63 -10.53 -11.04
CA GLY A 308 3.08 -10.53 -11.16
C GLY A 308 3.78 -11.84 -10.82
N LEU A 309 3.05 -12.94 -10.63
CA LEU A 309 3.68 -14.23 -10.36
C LEU A 309 3.85 -15.05 -11.65
N PRO A 310 4.95 -15.83 -11.80
CA PRO A 310 5.14 -16.68 -12.96
C PRO A 310 4.06 -17.78 -13.03
N THR A 311 3.68 -18.16 -14.25
CA THR A 311 2.74 -19.26 -14.50
C THR A 311 3.49 -20.58 -14.68
N SER A 312 2.86 -21.70 -14.30
CA SER A 312 3.47 -23.03 -14.42
C SER A 312 3.59 -23.49 -15.87
N ASP A 313 2.75 -22.98 -16.77
CA ASP A 313 2.79 -23.25 -18.21
C ASP A 313 3.81 -22.36 -18.96
N GLY A 314 4.47 -21.43 -18.27
CA GLY A 314 5.46 -20.52 -18.83
C GLY A 314 4.89 -19.41 -19.72
N GLN A 315 3.57 -19.16 -19.69
CA GLN A 315 2.94 -18.07 -20.46
C GLN A 315 3.28 -16.69 -19.86
N SER A 316 3.52 -16.61 -18.55
CA SER A 316 4.04 -15.44 -17.86
C SER A 316 5.31 -15.78 -17.10
N SER A 317 6.29 -14.90 -17.21
CA SER A 317 7.52 -14.98 -16.41
C SER A 317 7.38 -14.36 -15.02
N GLY A 318 6.25 -13.67 -14.75
CA GLY A 318 6.05 -12.85 -13.56
C GLY A 318 6.81 -11.51 -13.61
N ARG A 319 7.25 -11.10 -14.79
CA ARG A 319 8.00 -9.85 -15.06
C ARG A 319 7.27 -8.94 -16.03
N GLU A 320 5.98 -9.09 -16.11
CA GLU A 320 5.10 -8.24 -16.90
C GLU A 320 4.41 -7.21 -15.99
N VAL A 321 4.33 -5.97 -16.48
CA VAL A 321 3.64 -4.88 -15.78
C VAL A 321 2.13 -5.11 -15.81
N SER A 322 1.48 -4.92 -14.67
CA SER A 322 0.03 -4.98 -14.50
C SER A 322 -0.39 -4.12 -13.31
N GLY A 323 -1.58 -3.51 -13.36
CA GLY A 323 -2.24 -2.89 -12.20
C GLY A 323 -2.96 -3.90 -11.30
N ASP A 324 -2.79 -5.22 -11.57
CA ASP A 324 -3.43 -6.33 -10.87
C ASP A 324 -4.96 -6.17 -10.81
N TYR A 325 -5.64 -6.76 -9.81
CA TYR A 325 -7.10 -6.71 -9.72
C TYR A 325 -7.66 -5.27 -9.68
N VAL A 326 -6.89 -4.31 -9.23
CA VAL A 326 -7.30 -2.90 -9.19
C VAL A 326 -7.52 -2.34 -10.59
N TYR A 327 -6.69 -2.74 -11.56
CA TYR A 327 -6.90 -2.39 -12.96
C TYR A 327 -8.22 -2.95 -13.50
N TYR A 328 -8.50 -4.23 -13.27
CA TYR A 328 -9.71 -4.88 -13.77
C TYR A 328 -10.98 -4.39 -13.08
N MET A 329 -10.88 -4.04 -11.80
CA MET A 329 -11.97 -3.37 -11.08
C MET A 329 -12.27 -2.00 -11.70
N ASP A 330 -11.25 -1.17 -11.93
CA ASP A 330 -11.38 0.13 -12.59
C ASP A 330 -11.96 0.00 -14.01
N GLU A 331 -11.49 -0.96 -14.77
CA GLU A 331 -11.97 -1.23 -16.13
C GLU A 331 -13.49 -1.47 -16.16
N LEU A 332 -14.00 -2.37 -15.30
CA LEU A 332 -15.41 -2.69 -15.26
C LEU A 332 -16.28 -1.55 -14.72
N ILE A 333 -15.84 -0.86 -13.68
CA ILE A 333 -16.50 0.34 -13.14
C ILE A 333 -16.55 1.45 -14.23
N SER A 334 -15.48 1.60 -15.00
CA SER A 334 -15.42 2.55 -16.12
C SER A 334 -16.36 2.16 -17.26
N LYS A 335 -16.49 0.88 -17.59
CA LYS A 335 -17.48 0.35 -18.53
C LYS A 335 -18.92 0.60 -18.07
N ALA A 336 -19.17 0.60 -16.77
CA ALA A 336 -20.47 0.94 -16.18
C ALA A 336 -20.78 2.45 -16.22
N GLY A 337 -19.86 3.30 -16.68
CA GLY A 337 -20.05 4.75 -16.81
C GLY A 337 -19.62 5.57 -15.60
N PHE A 338 -18.87 5.00 -14.67
CA PHE A 338 -18.33 5.69 -13.50
C PHE A 338 -16.82 5.94 -13.64
N ASN A 339 -16.31 6.93 -12.93
CA ASN A 339 -14.89 6.98 -12.60
C ASN A 339 -14.62 6.07 -11.40
N CYS A 340 -13.41 5.52 -11.30
CA CYS A 340 -13.00 4.64 -10.21
C CYS A 340 -11.82 5.20 -9.44
N MET A 341 -11.93 5.28 -8.12
CA MET A 341 -10.85 5.52 -7.18
C MET A 341 -10.78 4.34 -6.22
N PHE A 342 -9.58 3.92 -5.86
CA PHE A 342 -9.38 2.80 -4.95
C PHE A 342 -8.44 3.18 -3.82
N PHE A 343 -8.78 2.82 -2.58
CA PHE A 343 -7.88 2.85 -1.44
C PHE A 343 -7.78 1.47 -0.81
N ASN A 344 -6.57 0.99 -0.64
CA ASN A 344 -6.33 -0.23 0.12
C ASN A 344 -6.49 0.03 1.62
N GLY A 345 -6.88 -1.01 2.37
CA GLY A 345 -7.12 -0.93 3.80
C GLY A 345 -5.91 -1.32 4.66
N ALA A 346 -6.19 -1.89 5.84
CA ALA A 346 -5.18 -2.47 6.73
C ALA A 346 -4.80 -3.86 6.23
N ILE A 347 -3.76 -3.95 5.40
CA ILE A 347 -3.47 -5.12 4.57
C ILE A 347 -2.35 -6.02 5.10
N ALA A 348 -1.64 -5.69 6.18
CA ALA A 348 -0.58 -6.59 6.65
C ALA A 348 -1.09 -8.03 6.77
N GLY A 349 -0.52 -8.92 5.96
CA GLY A 349 -0.89 -10.33 5.91
C GLY A 349 -2.28 -10.65 5.33
N ILE A 350 -3.01 -9.68 4.77
CA ILE A 350 -4.31 -9.89 4.14
C ILE A 350 -4.17 -9.85 2.62
N TYR A 351 -4.53 -10.94 1.98
CA TYR A 351 -4.38 -11.14 0.54
C TYR A 351 -5.73 -11.40 -0.11
N MET A 352 -5.83 -11.12 -1.42
CA MET A 352 -6.98 -11.59 -2.19
C MET A 352 -7.05 -13.12 -2.13
N ALA A 353 -8.24 -13.68 -2.02
CA ALA A 353 -8.44 -15.12 -2.15
C ALA A 353 -8.13 -15.54 -3.59
N ARG A 354 -7.13 -16.40 -3.76
CA ARG A 354 -6.61 -16.79 -5.08
C ARG A 354 -7.52 -17.75 -5.84
N GLY A 355 -8.51 -18.31 -5.22
CA GLY A 355 -9.44 -19.24 -5.83
C GLY A 355 -10.87 -18.89 -5.48
N LEU A 356 -11.53 -18.06 -6.29
CA LEU A 356 -12.98 -17.92 -6.27
C LEU A 356 -13.70 -19.23 -6.71
N THR A 357 -12.97 -20.08 -7.41
CA THR A 357 -13.28 -21.49 -7.64
C THR A 357 -12.37 -22.27 -6.74
N ASN A 358 -12.79 -23.21 -5.96
CA ASN A 358 -12.01 -24.00 -4.98
C ASN A 358 -10.64 -24.54 -5.46
N ASP A 359 -10.05 -23.91 -6.45
CA ASP A 359 -8.82 -24.29 -7.09
C ASP A 359 -7.66 -23.37 -6.68
N SER A 360 -7.12 -23.69 -5.51
CA SER A 360 -5.89 -23.05 -5.02
C SER A 360 -4.63 -23.48 -5.79
N GLN A 361 -4.74 -24.37 -6.77
CA GLN A 361 -3.59 -25.05 -7.39
C GLN A 361 -3.42 -24.75 -8.89
N ASP A 362 -4.45 -24.25 -9.58
CA ASP A 362 -4.32 -23.90 -10.99
C ASP A 362 -3.72 -22.50 -11.14
N PHE A 363 -2.40 -22.46 -11.10
CA PHE A 363 -1.60 -21.25 -11.26
C PHE A 363 -1.35 -20.89 -12.72
N ASP A 364 -1.98 -21.60 -13.66
CA ASP A 364 -1.72 -21.47 -15.08
C ASP A 364 -2.37 -20.26 -15.65
N ARG A 365 -2.59 -19.21 -15.16
CA ARG A 365 -3.09 -17.93 -15.66
C ARG A 365 -3.41 -16.99 -14.48
N ARG A 366 -2.41 -16.63 -13.72
CA ARG A 366 -2.59 -15.79 -12.53
C ARG A 366 -3.20 -14.42 -12.82
N TRP A 367 -2.91 -13.85 -13.98
CA TRP A 367 -3.55 -12.62 -14.41
C TRP A 367 -5.06 -12.79 -14.67
N GLU A 368 -5.54 -13.99 -15.10
CA GLU A 368 -6.97 -14.28 -15.22
C GLU A 368 -7.64 -14.37 -13.85
N GLN A 369 -6.94 -14.85 -12.82
CA GLN A 369 -7.43 -14.84 -11.43
C GLN A 369 -7.55 -13.42 -10.90
N SER A 370 -6.56 -12.59 -11.17
CA SER A 370 -6.58 -11.17 -10.84
C SER A 370 -7.73 -10.45 -11.56
N MET A 371 -7.94 -10.73 -12.85
CA MET A 371 -9.05 -10.20 -13.63
C MET A 371 -10.41 -10.61 -13.06
N ARG A 372 -10.61 -11.90 -12.75
CA ARG A 372 -11.86 -12.40 -12.16
C ARG A 372 -12.15 -11.74 -10.82
N TYR A 373 -11.16 -11.71 -9.94
CA TYR A 373 -11.30 -11.05 -8.64
C TYR A 373 -11.67 -9.56 -8.79
N GLY A 374 -10.93 -8.82 -9.61
CA GLY A 374 -11.20 -7.41 -9.88
C GLY A 374 -12.60 -7.16 -10.45
N HIS A 375 -13.04 -8.00 -11.40
CA HIS A 375 -14.40 -7.91 -11.96
C HIS A 375 -15.48 -8.22 -10.92
N GLU A 376 -15.30 -9.23 -10.05
CA GLU A 376 -16.29 -9.53 -9.01
C GLU A 376 -16.36 -8.40 -7.95
N ILE A 377 -15.23 -7.87 -7.51
CA ILE A 377 -15.18 -6.69 -6.63
C ILE A 377 -15.90 -5.50 -7.30
N ALA A 378 -15.68 -5.25 -8.59
CA ALA A 378 -16.37 -4.20 -9.32
C ALA A 378 -17.89 -4.44 -9.39
N LYS A 379 -18.33 -5.67 -9.72
CA LYS A 379 -19.75 -6.04 -9.75
C LYS A 379 -20.42 -5.82 -8.41
N MET A 380 -19.76 -6.19 -7.32
CA MET A 380 -20.25 -5.93 -5.96
C MET A 380 -20.34 -4.42 -5.67
N ALA A 381 -19.28 -3.65 -5.97
CA ALA A 381 -19.24 -2.19 -5.77
C ALA A 381 -20.33 -1.45 -6.57
N LEU A 382 -20.70 -1.98 -7.74
CA LEU A 382 -21.78 -1.45 -8.59
C LEU A 382 -23.18 -1.88 -8.10
N SER A 383 -23.26 -2.89 -7.23
CA SER A 383 -24.51 -3.57 -6.89
C SER A 383 -24.95 -3.39 -5.43
N LEU A 384 -24.22 -2.63 -4.61
CA LEU A 384 -24.48 -2.54 -3.16
C LEU A 384 -25.95 -2.21 -2.84
N ASN A 385 -26.59 -1.36 -3.64
CA ASN A 385 -27.97 -0.91 -3.44
C ASN A 385 -28.97 -1.62 -4.36
N LEU A 386 -28.55 -2.63 -5.12
CA LEU A 386 -29.39 -3.37 -6.05
C LEU A 386 -29.90 -4.66 -5.43
N THR A 387 -31.15 -5.00 -5.72
CA THR A 387 -31.69 -6.33 -5.42
C THR A 387 -31.09 -7.38 -6.37
N GLN A 388 -31.06 -8.64 -5.97
CA GLN A 388 -30.59 -9.74 -6.81
C GLN A 388 -31.34 -9.79 -8.17
N ALA A 389 -32.64 -9.46 -8.16
CA ALA A 389 -33.41 -9.41 -9.41
C ALA A 389 -32.94 -8.30 -10.37
N GLN A 390 -32.58 -7.14 -9.83
CA GLN A 390 -32.01 -6.04 -10.64
C GLN A 390 -30.60 -6.40 -11.17
N ILE A 391 -29.80 -7.07 -10.36
CA ILE A 391 -28.47 -7.56 -10.76
C ILE A 391 -28.63 -8.52 -11.96
N LYS A 392 -29.52 -9.51 -11.86
CA LYS A 392 -29.76 -10.51 -12.93
C LYS A 392 -30.30 -9.91 -14.23
N GLN A 393 -30.90 -8.73 -14.20
CA GLN A 393 -31.36 -7.99 -15.39
C GLN A 393 -30.26 -7.16 -16.07
N ASN A 394 -29.13 -6.96 -15.42
CA ASN A 394 -28.04 -6.15 -15.93
C ASN A 394 -26.92 -7.06 -16.48
N LYS A 395 -26.76 -7.08 -17.81
CA LYS A 395 -25.77 -7.93 -18.49
C LYS A 395 -24.32 -7.66 -18.09
N LEU A 396 -23.99 -6.44 -17.63
CA LEU A 396 -22.64 -6.13 -17.15
C LEU A 396 -22.36 -6.77 -15.78
N LEU A 397 -23.40 -6.94 -14.95
CA LEU A 397 -23.30 -7.51 -13.61
C LEU A 397 -23.53 -9.03 -13.61
N TYR A 398 -24.35 -9.54 -14.53
CA TYR A 398 -24.75 -10.93 -14.59
C TYR A 398 -24.71 -11.40 -16.04
N ASP A 399 -23.65 -12.14 -16.40
CA ASP A 399 -23.45 -12.74 -17.71
C ASP A 399 -23.54 -14.27 -17.58
N GLU A 400 -24.57 -14.87 -18.19
CA GLU A 400 -24.82 -16.31 -18.13
C GLU A 400 -23.71 -17.12 -18.82
N GLU A 401 -23.06 -16.56 -19.85
CA GLU A 401 -21.95 -17.24 -20.54
C GLU A 401 -20.67 -17.23 -19.67
N GLU A 402 -20.40 -16.13 -18.99
CA GLU A 402 -19.31 -16.04 -18.01
C GLU A 402 -19.54 -17.02 -16.86
N ILE A 403 -20.74 -17.02 -16.27
CA ILE A 403 -21.09 -17.91 -15.16
C ILE A 403 -20.93 -19.38 -15.56
N LYS A 404 -21.40 -19.74 -16.76
CA LYS A 404 -21.26 -21.09 -17.28
C LYS A 404 -19.80 -21.50 -17.45
N ARG A 405 -18.96 -20.60 -18.00
CA ARG A 405 -17.52 -20.82 -18.15
C ARG A 405 -16.83 -21.02 -16.79
N GLU A 406 -17.12 -20.16 -15.81
CA GLU A 406 -16.53 -20.27 -14.47
C GLU A 406 -16.99 -21.57 -13.77
N THR A 407 -18.24 -21.98 -13.95
CA THR A 407 -18.76 -23.26 -13.45
C THR A 407 -18.02 -24.43 -14.07
N GLU A 408 -17.85 -24.46 -15.41
CA GLU A 408 -17.11 -25.52 -16.11
C GLU A 408 -15.64 -25.60 -15.66
N ILE A 409 -14.99 -24.46 -15.41
CA ILE A 409 -13.63 -24.41 -14.87
C ILE A 409 -13.58 -25.00 -13.46
N ALA A 410 -14.49 -24.60 -12.58
CA ALA A 410 -14.56 -25.11 -11.22
C ALA A 410 -14.79 -26.63 -11.18
N GLU A 411 -15.76 -27.13 -11.94
CA GLU A 411 -16.06 -28.56 -12.03
C GLU A 411 -14.86 -29.38 -12.58
N LYS A 412 -14.19 -28.88 -13.61
CA LYS A 412 -12.98 -29.51 -14.16
C LYS A 412 -11.88 -29.67 -13.11
N ASN A 413 -11.81 -28.75 -12.18
CA ASN A 413 -10.81 -28.72 -11.11
C ASN A 413 -11.31 -29.39 -9.81
N GLY A 414 -12.48 -30.02 -9.83
CA GLY A 414 -13.04 -30.75 -8.69
C GLY A 414 -13.68 -29.87 -7.61
N GLY A 415 -13.99 -28.62 -7.96
CA GLY A 415 -14.64 -27.65 -7.10
C GLY A 415 -16.04 -27.25 -7.57
N GLU A 416 -16.60 -26.24 -6.92
CA GLU A 416 -17.90 -25.66 -7.24
C GLU A 416 -17.77 -24.14 -7.35
N TYR A 417 -18.32 -23.54 -8.40
CA TYR A 417 -18.35 -22.09 -8.55
C TYR A 417 -19.49 -21.48 -7.73
N THR A 418 -19.13 -20.66 -6.75
CA THR A 418 -20.11 -19.90 -5.97
C THR A 418 -20.33 -18.54 -6.63
N LEU A 419 -21.56 -18.31 -7.09
CA LEU A 419 -21.91 -17.04 -7.74
C LEU A 419 -21.83 -15.88 -6.74
N TRP A 420 -21.07 -14.84 -7.07
CA TRP A 420 -20.82 -13.68 -6.20
C TRP A 420 -22.10 -13.00 -5.66
N CYS A 421 -23.21 -13.03 -6.39
CA CYS A 421 -24.48 -12.44 -5.99
C CYS A 421 -25.49 -13.45 -5.45
N GLU A 422 -25.08 -14.67 -5.11
CA GLU A 422 -25.97 -15.64 -4.49
C GLU A 422 -26.36 -15.18 -3.08
N GLY A 423 -27.69 -15.14 -2.81
CA GLY A 423 -28.19 -14.61 -1.53
C GLY A 423 -27.98 -13.11 -1.34
N TRP A 424 -27.58 -12.38 -2.40
CA TRP A 424 -27.31 -10.95 -2.31
C TRP A 424 -28.52 -10.14 -1.82
N THR A 425 -28.29 -9.35 -0.78
CA THR A 425 -29.24 -8.38 -0.25
C THR A 425 -28.68 -6.97 -0.42
N PRO A 426 -29.49 -6.01 -0.87
CA PRO A 426 -29.06 -4.62 -0.96
C PRO A 426 -28.78 -4.03 0.42
N VAL A 427 -27.88 -3.06 0.46
CA VAL A 427 -27.65 -2.20 1.62
C VAL A 427 -28.14 -0.78 1.34
N ASP A 428 -28.43 -0.04 2.39
CA ASP A 428 -28.85 1.35 2.23
C ASP A 428 -27.68 2.24 1.76
N GLU A 429 -28.05 3.31 1.10
CA GLU A 429 -27.15 4.39 0.72
C GLU A 429 -27.38 5.59 1.62
N THR A 430 -26.36 6.02 2.34
CA THR A 430 -26.42 7.15 3.26
C THR A 430 -25.84 8.40 2.60
N GLU A 431 -26.61 9.49 2.53
CA GLU A 431 -26.11 10.79 2.05
C GLU A 431 -25.18 11.42 3.11
N VAL A 432 -24.00 11.87 2.67
CA VAL A 432 -22.98 12.47 3.51
C VAL A 432 -23.15 13.99 3.52
N LYS A 433 -23.27 14.57 4.71
CA LYS A 433 -23.33 16.03 4.85
C LYS A 433 -22.05 16.67 4.34
N PRO A 434 -22.14 17.84 3.61
CA PRO A 434 -20.99 18.43 2.96
C PRO A 434 -20.10 19.21 3.95
N PHE A 435 -19.35 18.50 4.77
CA PHE A 435 -18.18 19.00 5.48
C PHE A 435 -17.13 17.90 5.57
N PHE A 436 -15.87 18.28 5.36
CA PHE A 436 -14.75 17.37 5.32
C PHE A 436 -13.69 17.82 6.31
N ASN A 437 -13.56 17.08 7.38
CA ASN A 437 -12.50 17.29 8.36
C ASN A 437 -11.31 16.39 8.04
N ILE A 438 -10.12 16.94 7.96
CA ILE A 438 -8.90 16.18 7.79
C ILE A 438 -7.76 16.81 8.58
N ARG A 439 -7.02 16.00 9.30
CA ARG A 439 -5.80 16.42 9.99
C ARG A 439 -4.73 15.35 9.81
N MET A 440 -3.58 15.80 9.32
CA MET A 440 -2.38 15.01 9.18
C MET A 440 -1.39 15.36 10.29
N LYS A 441 -0.57 14.40 10.67
CA LYS A 441 0.48 14.56 11.65
C LYS A 441 1.76 13.92 11.14
N GLU A 442 2.81 14.74 11.05
CA GLU A 442 4.16 14.23 10.82
C GLU A 442 4.69 13.63 12.12
N ILE A 443 5.28 12.45 12.03
CA ILE A 443 5.87 11.72 13.16
C ILE A 443 7.28 11.26 12.80
N ARG A 444 8.14 11.20 13.81
CA ARG A 444 9.48 10.62 13.69
C ARG A 444 9.46 9.19 14.22
N VAL A 445 10.01 8.27 13.46
CA VAL A 445 10.00 6.85 13.77
C VAL A 445 11.43 6.30 13.79
N PRO A 446 11.85 5.63 14.88
CA PRO A 446 13.16 5.00 14.95
C PRO A 446 13.34 3.90 13.90
N VAL A 447 14.48 3.92 13.19
CA VAL A 447 14.90 2.86 12.26
C VAL A 447 15.78 1.88 13.04
N THR A 448 15.18 0.82 13.56
CA THR A 448 15.89 -0.21 14.33
C THR A 448 16.19 -1.47 13.52
N ASN A 449 15.60 -1.60 12.33
CA ASN A 449 15.89 -2.68 11.40
C ASN A 449 17.24 -2.43 10.69
N PRO A 450 18.25 -3.28 10.90
CA PRO A 450 19.57 -3.07 10.31
C PRO A 450 19.61 -3.25 8.80
N PHE A 451 18.67 -3.99 8.20
CA PHE A 451 18.55 -4.13 6.74
C PHE A 451 18.07 -2.82 6.12
N ILE A 452 17.00 -2.24 6.68
CA ILE A 452 16.43 -0.98 6.21
C ILE A 452 17.41 0.17 6.40
N LEU A 453 18.11 0.21 7.56
CA LEU A 453 19.16 1.21 7.78
C LEU A 453 20.29 1.09 6.77
N MET A 454 20.69 -0.14 6.41
CA MET A 454 21.71 -0.36 5.37
C MET A 454 21.22 0.11 4.00
N ALA A 455 19.97 -0.16 3.65
CA ALA A 455 19.36 0.31 2.42
C ALA A 455 19.35 1.86 2.36
N GLY A 456 19.01 2.52 3.45
CA GLY A 456 19.10 3.98 3.58
C GLY A 456 20.52 4.51 3.42
N LYS A 457 21.53 3.91 4.09
CA LYS A 457 22.94 4.30 3.95
C LYS A 457 23.48 4.14 2.53
N LEU A 458 23.05 3.13 1.82
CA LEU A 458 23.44 2.85 0.45
C LEU A 458 22.55 3.56 -0.59
N LYS A 459 21.61 4.40 -0.13
CA LYS A 459 20.65 5.14 -0.95
C LYS A 459 19.81 4.24 -1.89
N MET A 460 19.57 3.00 -1.47
CA MET A 460 18.67 2.12 -2.22
C MET A 460 17.24 2.62 -2.10
N ALA A 461 16.75 2.94 -0.89
CA ALA A 461 15.49 3.63 -0.68
C ALA A 461 15.72 5.15 -0.54
N ASN A 462 14.80 5.95 -1.06
CA ASN A 462 14.91 7.41 -1.10
C ASN A 462 14.32 8.04 0.16
N TYR A 463 15.00 7.86 1.31
CA TYR A 463 14.62 8.51 2.57
C TYR A 463 15.60 9.56 3.00
N GLU A 464 15.11 10.63 3.59
CA GLU A 464 15.86 11.48 4.50
C GLU A 464 15.94 10.79 5.86
N VAL A 465 17.16 10.50 6.30
CA VAL A 465 17.41 9.82 7.56
C VAL A 465 17.92 10.82 8.59
N ILE A 466 17.22 10.93 9.70
CA ILE A 466 17.54 11.87 10.79
C ILE A 466 18.47 11.18 11.78
N LYS A 467 19.60 11.82 12.08
CA LYS A 467 20.55 11.36 13.10
C LYS A 467 20.11 11.88 14.47
N ALA A 468 19.33 11.07 15.19
CA ALA A 468 18.92 11.37 16.54
C ALA A 468 19.99 10.99 17.57
N GLU A 469 19.88 11.51 18.80
CA GLU A 469 20.82 11.23 19.89
C GLU A 469 21.04 9.72 20.13
N ASN A 470 20.00 8.91 20.00
CA ASN A 470 20.03 7.47 20.29
C ASN A 470 19.88 6.58 19.04
N GLY A 471 20.23 7.07 17.85
CA GLY A 471 20.15 6.27 16.63
C GLY A 471 19.70 7.05 15.40
N TYR A 472 18.96 6.37 14.55
CA TYR A 472 18.46 6.93 13.31
C TYR A 472 16.94 6.91 13.29
N GLU A 473 16.35 7.94 12.72
CA GLU A 473 14.91 8.06 12.54
C GLU A 473 14.58 8.47 11.11
N ILE A 474 13.36 8.22 10.68
CA ILE A 474 12.77 8.86 9.51
C ILE A 474 11.54 9.66 9.92
N SER A 475 11.18 10.64 9.09
CA SER A 475 9.91 11.31 9.17
C SER A 475 8.89 10.59 8.29
N THR A 476 7.70 10.37 8.82
CA THR A 476 6.54 9.83 8.10
C THR A 476 5.24 10.49 8.57
N GLU A 477 4.09 10.12 8.01
CA GLU A 477 2.83 10.81 8.27
C GLU A 477 1.70 9.85 8.59
N VAL A 478 0.86 10.23 9.53
CA VAL A 478 -0.43 9.60 9.81
C VAL A 478 -1.55 10.63 9.77
N GLY A 479 -2.78 10.23 9.57
CA GLY A 479 -3.89 11.15 9.48
C GLY A 479 -5.19 10.59 10.04
N TYR A 480 -6.11 11.53 10.29
CA TYR A 480 -7.49 11.27 10.65
C TYR A 480 -8.41 12.16 9.84
N MET A 481 -9.52 11.62 9.38
CA MET A 481 -10.49 12.36 8.58
C MET A 481 -11.93 11.94 8.88
N GLU A 482 -12.85 12.89 8.63
CA GLU A 482 -14.29 12.69 8.76
C GLU A 482 -14.99 13.19 7.50
N PHE A 483 -15.77 12.33 6.88
CA PHE A 483 -16.67 12.68 5.78
C PHE A 483 -18.07 12.91 6.36
N GLY A 484 -18.43 14.17 6.56
CA GLY A 484 -19.62 14.53 7.31
C GLY A 484 -19.58 13.94 8.72
N ASP A 485 -20.77 13.58 9.20
CA ASP A 485 -20.97 12.79 10.42
C ASP A 485 -21.16 11.29 10.15
N SER A 486 -20.93 10.87 8.91
CA SER A 486 -21.28 9.53 8.43
C SER A 486 -20.12 8.56 8.38
N LEU A 487 -18.88 9.03 8.23
CA LEU A 487 -17.71 8.17 8.07
C LEU A 487 -16.46 8.77 8.67
N LYS A 488 -15.74 7.97 9.45
CA LYS A 488 -14.41 8.27 9.97
C LYS A 488 -13.36 7.37 9.32
N ALA A 489 -12.19 7.92 9.05
CA ALA A 489 -11.08 7.16 8.51
C ALA A 489 -9.74 7.60 9.11
N VAL A 490 -8.79 6.66 9.15
CA VAL A 490 -7.39 6.92 9.48
C VAL A 490 -6.49 6.58 8.29
N THR A 491 -5.31 7.18 8.25
CA THR A 491 -4.28 6.81 7.29
C THR A 491 -3.12 6.13 7.98
N ALA A 492 -2.53 5.14 7.32
CA ALA A 492 -1.33 4.47 7.80
C ALA A 492 -0.21 4.55 6.74
N PRO A 493 1.04 4.83 7.14
CA PRO A 493 2.14 5.05 6.20
C PRO A 493 2.79 3.74 5.71
N GLY A 494 2.10 2.63 5.78
CA GLY A 494 2.61 1.32 5.38
C GLY A 494 1.53 0.24 5.50
N GLU A 495 1.97 -1.02 5.44
CA GLU A 495 1.12 -2.20 5.61
C GLU A 495 0.82 -2.42 7.10
N ILE A 496 -0.24 -1.76 7.59
CA ILE A 496 -0.59 -1.85 9.01
C ILE A 496 -1.30 -3.18 9.32
N CYS A 497 -0.90 -3.81 10.43
CA CYS A 497 -1.58 -4.98 10.97
C CYS A 497 -3.05 -4.62 11.32
N PRO A 498 -4.03 -5.38 10.80
CA PRO A 498 -5.44 -5.10 11.05
C PRO A 498 -5.80 -5.04 12.55
N ASP A 499 -5.11 -5.80 13.39
CA ASP A 499 -5.35 -5.81 14.83
C ASP A 499 -5.12 -4.44 15.49
N ILE A 500 -4.17 -3.64 14.98
CA ILE A 500 -3.92 -2.27 15.48
C ILE A 500 -5.14 -1.37 15.22
N ILE A 501 -5.85 -1.61 14.14
CA ILE A 501 -7.02 -0.82 13.76
C ILE A 501 -8.29 -1.36 14.43
N TYR A 502 -8.56 -2.66 14.27
CA TYR A 502 -9.85 -3.29 14.62
C TYR A 502 -9.81 -4.10 15.90
N GLY A 503 -8.64 -4.38 16.45
CA GLY A 503 -8.43 -5.31 17.56
C GLY A 503 -8.24 -6.74 17.08
N GLY A 504 -7.49 -7.51 17.83
CA GLY A 504 -7.21 -8.91 17.53
C GLY A 504 -6.29 -9.53 18.57
N THR A 505 -6.03 -10.81 18.42
CA THR A 505 -5.30 -11.59 19.44
C THR A 505 -3.80 -11.27 19.47
N SER A 506 -3.22 -10.76 18.39
CA SER A 506 -1.81 -10.35 18.37
C SER A 506 -1.51 -9.20 19.37
N LEU A 507 -2.54 -8.45 19.78
CA LEU A 507 -2.41 -7.39 20.78
C LEU A 507 -2.40 -7.92 22.22
N THR A 508 -2.65 -9.23 22.43
CA THR A 508 -2.77 -9.83 23.76
C THR A 508 -1.53 -10.61 24.17
N ALA A 509 -1.25 -10.63 25.47
CA ALA A 509 -0.12 -11.39 26.04
C ALA A 509 -0.17 -12.89 25.73
N SER A 510 -1.38 -13.46 25.56
CA SER A 510 -1.55 -14.90 25.30
C SER A 510 -1.10 -15.33 23.91
N ASP A 511 -1.13 -14.44 22.92
CA ASP A 511 -0.86 -14.77 21.50
C ASP A 511 0.34 -14.01 20.92
N SER A 512 0.80 -12.94 21.59
CA SER A 512 1.96 -12.18 21.14
C SER A 512 3.27 -12.92 21.34
N TYR A 513 4.26 -12.61 20.51
CA TYR A 513 5.62 -13.14 20.62
C TYR A 513 6.28 -12.86 21.97
N SER A 514 6.11 -11.64 22.51
CA SER A 514 6.74 -11.24 23.76
C SER A 514 6.03 -11.77 25.03
N GLY A 515 4.83 -12.32 24.90
CA GLY A 515 4.00 -12.69 26.05
C GLY A 515 3.48 -11.50 26.85
N LYS A 516 3.36 -10.32 26.24
CA LYS A 516 2.85 -9.08 26.84
C LYS A 516 1.71 -8.51 26.00
N ASP A 517 0.83 -7.76 26.66
CA ASP A 517 -0.19 -6.99 25.95
C ASP A 517 0.43 -5.82 25.17
N TYR A 518 -0.23 -5.41 24.10
CA TYR A 518 0.10 -4.18 23.38
C TYR A 518 -0.26 -2.97 24.24
N GLU A 519 0.57 -1.93 24.21
CA GLU A 519 0.47 -0.80 25.14
C GLU A 519 -0.70 0.15 24.81
N TYR A 520 -1.11 0.22 23.55
CA TYR A 520 -2.12 1.18 23.08
C TYR A 520 -3.45 0.50 22.79
N PRO A 521 -4.59 1.21 22.95
CA PRO A 521 -5.87 0.72 22.48
C PRO A 521 -5.90 0.67 20.94
N LYS A 522 -6.77 -0.15 20.38
CA LYS A 522 -7.03 -0.21 18.94
C LYS A 522 -7.59 1.12 18.41
N ALA A 523 -7.36 1.41 17.13
CA ALA A 523 -7.76 2.70 16.55
C ALA A 523 -9.28 2.94 16.61
N THR A 524 -10.10 1.90 16.46
CA THR A 524 -11.58 2.00 16.62
C THR A 524 -11.98 2.53 18.00
N GLU A 525 -11.28 2.17 19.06
CA GLU A 525 -11.49 2.71 20.41
C GLU A 525 -10.97 4.14 20.55
N ILE A 526 -9.78 4.44 20.01
CA ILE A 526 -9.17 5.78 20.04
C ILE A 526 -10.12 6.80 19.40
N PHE A 527 -10.69 6.49 18.24
CA PHE A 527 -11.56 7.40 17.49
C PHE A 527 -13.06 7.21 17.76
N ASN A 528 -13.41 6.31 18.68
CA ASN A 528 -14.80 5.97 19.02
C ASN A 528 -15.65 5.74 17.75
N SER A 529 -15.24 4.76 16.95
CA SER A 529 -15.91 4.40 15.69
C SER A 529 -15.71 2.93 15.37
N ASP A 530 -16.75 2.13 15.46
CA ASP A 530 -16.73 0.70 15.11
C ASP A 530 -16.58 0.50 13.59
N GLU A 531 -16.98 1.49 12.80
CA GLU A 531 -16.92 1.49 11.33
C GLU A 531 -15.74 2.31 10.79
N LEU A 532 -14.67 2.47 11.58
CA LEU A 532 -13.48 3.21 11.19
C LEU A 532 -12.84 2.59 9.95
N LEU A 533 -12.66 3.38 8.88
CA LEU A 533 -11.87 2.94 7.73
C LEU A 533 -10.37 3.15 7.97
N CYS A 534 -9.58 2.34 7.31
CA CYS A 534 -8.15 2.55 7.16
C CYS A 534 -7.80 2.78 5.69
N PHE A 535 -7.01 3.81 5.40
CA PHE A 535 -6.34 4.00 4.12
C PHE A 535 -4.85 3.71 4.33
N GLY A 536 -4.45 2.49 3.96
CA GLY A 536 -3.07 2.00 4.08
C GLY A 536 -2.15 2.58 3.02
N LEU A 537 -0.84 2.48 3.25
CA LEU A 537 0.23 2.96 2.36
C LEU A 537 0.00 4.41 1.88
N MET A 538 -0.51 5.25 2.77
CA MET A 538 -0.76 6.65 2.46
C MET A 538 0.37 7.54 3.01
N ASN A 539 0.91 8.36 2.13
CA ASN A 539 1.99 9.33 2.34
C ASN A 539 3.34 8.72 2.72
N ASP A 540 3.46 7.40 2.71
CA ASP A 540 4.72 6.65 2.81
C ASP A 540 4.51 5.15 2.54
N ALA A 541 5.61 4.41 2.40
CA ALA A 541 5.67 2.96 2.35
C ALA A 541 6.78 2.45 3.30
N VAL A 542 6.54 2.58 4.61
CA VAL A 542 7.51 2.17 5.65
C VAL A 542 7.60 0.64 5.85
N GLY A 543 6.95 -0.14 4.97
CA GLY A 543 6.78 -1.57 5.09
C GLY A 543 5.74 -1.96 6.15
N TYR A 544 5.92 -3.15 6.73
CA TYR A 544 4.97 -3.69 7.70
C TYR A 544 4.98 -2.95 9.04
N ILE A 545 3.77 -2.61 9.52
CA ILE A 545 3.53 -2.02 10.84
C ILE A 545 2.98 -3.12 11.75
N VAL A 546 3.91 -3.82 12.42
CA VAL A 546 3.62 -4.97 13.31
C VAL A 546 3.53 -4.49 14.75
N PRO A 547 2.56 -4.96 15.58
CA PRO A 547 2.47 -4.59 16.99
C PRO A 547 3.79 -4.85 17.75
N ASP A 548 4.22 -3.89 18.58
CA ASP A 548 5.50 -3.95 19.31
C ASP A 548 5.65 -5.20 20.18
N ASN A 549 4.54 -5.66 20.78
CA ASN A 549 4.49 -6.84 21.62
C ASN A 549 4.63 -8.15 20.81
N ASP A 550 4.27 -8.11 19.52
CA ASP A 550 4.35 -9.26 18.62
C ASP A 550 5.57 -9.24 17.69
N TYR A 551 6.33 -8.14 17.70
CA TYR A 551 7.50 -7.96 16.84
C TYR A 551 8.66 -8.88 17.23
N CYS A 552 9.16 -9.65 16.25
CA CYS A 552 10.35 -10.49 16.39
C CYS A 552 11.19 -10.47 15.11
N MET A 553 12.37 -9.87 15.16
CA MET A 553 13.33 -9.95 14.06
C MET A 553 13.94 -11.37 14.00
N ALA A 554 13.20 -12.32 13.47
CA ALA A 554 13.64 -13.66 13.20
C ALA A 554 13.60 -13.92 11.70
N LEU A 555 14.57 -14.62 11.14
CA LEU A 555 14.60 -15.01 9.73
C LEU A 555 13.74 -16.27 9.48
N ALA A 556 12.64 -16.40 10.18
CA ALA A 556 11.68 -17.48 10.02
C ALA A 556 10.46 -16.98 9.24
N PHE A 557 9.81 -17.84 8.49
CA PHE A 557 8.74 -17.49 7.56
C PHE A 557 7.51 -16.85 8.19
N ASP A 558 7.19 -17.20 9.42
CA ASP A 558 6.11 -16.59 10.20
C ASP A 558 6.47 -15.18 10.74
N HIS A 559 7.71 -14.70 10.48
CA HIS A 559 8.21 -13.37 10.87
C HIS A 559 8.79 -12.58 9.68
N TYR A 560 8.37 -12.86 8.45
CA TYR A 560 8.91 -12.15 7.28
C TYR A 560 8.51 -10.68 7.25
N HIS A 561 7.38 -10.32 7.84
CA HIS A 561 6.90 -8.93 7.94
C HIS A 561 7.96 -8.01 8.56
N GLU A 562 8.66 -8.51 9.59
CA GLU A 562 9.67 -7.73 10.29
C GLU A 562 10.92 -7.44 9.45
N LEU A 563 11.20 -8.24 8.41
CA LEU A 563 12.35 -8.01 7.52
C LEU A 563 12.20 -6.71 6.72
N VAL A 564 10.98 -6.37 6.37
CA VAL A 564 10.63 -5.18 5.58
C VAL A 564 9.87 -4.13 6.40
N SER A 565 10.02 -4.15 7.73
CA SER A 565 9.51 -3.14 8.67
C SER A 565 10.64 -2.21 9.10
N LEU A 566 10.36 -0.96 9.43
CA LEU A 566 11.35 -0.03 10.03
C LEU A 566 11.92 -0.55 11.35
N GLY A 567 11.14 -1.36 12.06
CA GLY A 567 11.54 -1.93 13.33
C GLY A 567 10.43 -1.97 14.37
N LYS A 568 10.79 -2.39 15.57
CA LYS A 568 9.84 -2.71 16.65
C LYS A 568 8.86 -1.58 17.01
N HIS A 569 9.25 -0.32 16.88
CA HIS A 569 8.52 0.82 17.45
C HIS A 569 7.65 1.59 16.45
N ILE A 570 7.47 1.07 15.25
CA ILE A 570 6.62 1.73 14.25
C ILE A 570 5.15 1.73 14.68
N ALA A 571 4.63 0.60 15.18
CA ALA A 571 3.24 0.49 15.58
C ALA A 571 2.90 1.38 16.78
N SER A 572 3.73 1.39 17.82
CA SER A 572 3.55 2.29 18.97
C SER A 572 3.65 3.75 18.58
N SER A 573 4.53 4.14 17.66
CA SER A 573 4.63 5.51 17.13
C SER A 573 3.34 5.93 16.41
N VAL A 574 2.79 5.07 15.57
CA VAL A 574 1.51 5.29 14.88
C VAL A 574 0.35 5.39 15.87
N SER A 575 0.22 4.44 16.81
CA SER A 575 -0.87 4.44 17.80
C SER A 575 -0.83 5.65 18.75
N LYS A 576 0.38 6.08 19.12
CA LYS A 576 0.58 7.32 19.88
C LYS A 576 0.08 8.53 19.09
N ALA A 577 0.44 8.61 17.81
CA ALA A 577 0.01 9.71 16.95
C ALA A 577 -1.52 9.71 16.73
N TYR A 578 -2.16 8.55 16.59
CA TYR A 578 -3.62 8.45 16.56
C TYR A 578 -4.25 8.98 17.86
N THR A 579 -3.69 8.62 19.02
CA THR A 579 -4.16 9.13 20.32
C THR A 579 -4.04 10.65 20.42
N GLU A 580 -3.03 11.25 19.78
CA GLU A 580 -2.84 12.70 19.74
C GLU A 580 -3.80 13.37 18.73
N LEU A 581 -4.07 12.75 17.59
CA LEU A 581 -5.02 13.24 16.58
C LEU A 581 -6.47 13.21 17.06
N ALA A 582 -6.82 12.27 17.95
CA ALA A 582 -8.17 12.13 18.51
C ALA A 582 -8.49 13.19 19.60
N LYS A 583 -7.50 13.94 20.06
CA LYS A 583 -7.67 15.06 21.04
C LYS A 583 -8.00 16.37 20.34
#